data_eb548ea278eb9db968d67605555f6039
#
_entry.id   eb548ea278eb9db968d67605555f6039
#
_cell.length_a   1.000
_cell.length_b   1.000
_cell.length_c   1.000
_cell.angle_alpha   90.00
_cell.angle_beta   90.00
_cell.angle_gamma   90.00
#
_symmetry.space_group_name_H-M   'P 1'
#
loop_
_entity.id
_entity.type
_entity.pdbx_description
1 polymer ?
#
loop_
_entity_poly.entity_id
_entity_poly.type
_entity_poly.pdbx_seq_one_letter_code
_entity_poly.pdbx_strand_id
1 'polypeptide(L)'
;MNRPSFSLALLLAFAFFFTAFNSGAAQAAGSVVAIYNTGQAQVTESRVVTLPEGAAAVVFTDIPETVDPSSIRATAPDMKVEDIQYSYRPITVDNLLDAYIGKELSVILPDPADANARILRKAKLLSNAGRPIFAMGNEVYVGSYEAVLLPEMPAGLDAAPGLTLTTRSTVAGRKNVALSYLMGGMNWRADYNLTVTQSGAAADLDAWATVSNNSNHAFPGADLRLVAGEVGRVPARKMMVRSNVMMSEAVSLDAAPAPASAAEESFSAYHVYDPGRYVSIPASGSKQVGLFSASNIPVKTELSSRFHSGPNRLAGKLNQPVESTLIFANTEQGKLGRPMPAGVVRVFMPASDGAKLLAGEARLGHSAVGEEIRLVIGRSFDVNVERVQTSFQRIGKNSAEVGWQITVRNGSAESRDVRLQDSLSGQWTILNADTPYTAKDAGTIEFDLKDVAPSADGEGKTVNYTVRFEY
;
A
#
# COMPACT_ATOMS: atom_id res chain seq x y z
N MET A 1 47.74 -44.04 70.75
CA MET A 1 48.30 -43.60 69.43
C MET A 1 47.27 -43.84 68.38
N ASN A 2 46.39 -42.85 68.12
CA ASN A 2 45.30 -42.94 67.16
C ASN A 2 45.58 -41.91 66.05
N ARG A 3 45.64 -42.37 64.80
CA ARG A 3 45.62 -41.50 63.59
C ARG A 3 44.18 -41.47 63.06
N PRO A 4 43.65 -40.31 62.72
CA PRO A 4 42.40 -40.22 61.97
C PRO A 4 42.66 -40.31 60.48
N SER A 5 41.90 -41.09 59.77
CA SER A 5 41.81 -41.24 58.32
C SER A 5 41.00 -40.08 57.76
N PHE A 6 41.61 -39.29 56.85
CA PHE A 6 40.93 -38.28 56.01
C PHE A 6 40.35 -38.95 54.73
N SER A 7 39.05 -38.98 54.63
CA SER A 7 38.36 -39.33 53.39
C SER A 7 38.29 -38.12 52.46
N LEU A 8 38.97 -38.24 51.32
CA LEU A 8 38.96 -37.22 50.25
C LEU A 8 37.74 -37.46 49.36
N ALA A 9 36.70 -36.61 49.50
CA ALA A 9 35.54 -36.62 48.59
C ALA A 9 35.91 -35.83 47.33
N LEU A 10 36.00 -36.55 46.19
CA LEU A 10 36.29 -35.99 44.89
C LEU A 10 35.01 -35.44 44.32
N LEU A 11 34.78 -34.11 44.36
CA LEU A 11 33.72 -33.39 43.68
C LEU A 11 34.10 -33.19 42.19
N LEU A 12 33.52 -34.02 41.30
CA LEU A 12 33.59 -33.84 39.85
C LEU A 12 32.64 -32.69 39.45
N ALA A 13 33.19 -31.47 39.28
CA ALA A 13 32.50 -30.39 38.64
C ALA A 13 32.51 -30.61 37.11
N PHE A 14 31.37 -30.99 36.54
CA PHE A 14 31.16 -31.02 35.09
C PHE A 14 31.05 -29.54 34.61
N ALA A 15 32.16 -28.98 34.15
CA ALA A 15 32.17 -27.72 33.42
C ALA A 15 31.67 -27.97 32.00
N PHE A 16 30.44 -27.58 31.71
CA PHE A 16 29.95 -27.46 30.34
C PHE A 16 30.67 -26.32 29.66
N PHE A 17 31.70 -26.64 28.90
CA PHE A 17 32.32 -25.68 27.95
C PHE A 17 31.34 -25.44 26.79
N PHE A 18 30.58 -24.37 26.87
CA PHE A 18 29.91 -23.79 25.72
C PHE A 18 30.97 -23.15 24.81
N THR A 19 31.49 -23.87 23.83
CA THR A 19 32.26 -23.26 22.76
C THR A 19 31.30 -22.50 21.85
N ALA A 20 31.22 -21.19 22.02
CA ALA A 20 30.61 -20.31 21.03
C ALA A 20 31.45 -20.37 19.76
N PHE A 21 31.03 -21.14 18.77
CA PHE A 21 31.59 -21.04 17.43
C PHE A 21 31.13 -19.72 16.80
N ASN A 22 32.08 -18.81 16.66
CA ASN A 22 31.90 -17.57 15.92
C ASN A 22 31.79 -17.94 14.43
N SER A 23 30.57 -18.14 13.96
CA SER A 23 30.29 -18.35 12.53
C SER A 23 30.50 -17.00 11.84
N GLY A 24 31.53 -16.88 11.02
CA GLY A 24 31.69 -15.74 10.14
C GLY A 24 30.38 -15.47 9.39
N ALA A 25 30.07 -14.18 9.17
CA ALA A 25 28.85 -13.73 8.52
C ALA A 25 28.53 -14.59 7.27
N ALA A 26 27.50 -15.41 7.38
CA ALA A 26 27.04 -16.27 6.29
C ALA A 26 26.39 -15.38 5.23
N GLN A 27 27.12 -15.12 4.15
CA GLN A 27 26.63 -14.33 3.03
C GLN A 27 25.49 -15.09 2.37
N ALA A 28 24.31 -14.47 2.31
CA ALA A 28 23.12 -15.05 1.68
C ALA A 28 23.41 -15.31 0.19
N ALA A 29 23.34 -16.55 -0.23
CA ALA A 29 23.40 -16.92 -1.64
C ALA A 29 21.97 -16.83 -2.20
N GLY A 30 21.62 -15.69 -2.79
CA GLY A 30 20.35 -15.44 -3.46
C GLY A 30 19.13 -15.47 -2.53
N SER A 31 18.47 -14.37 -2.34
CA SER A 31 17.17 -14.30 -1.64
C SER A 31 16.02 -14.27 -2.64
N VAL A 32 14.92 -14.96 -2.34
CA VAL A 32 13.64 -14.80 -3.00
C VAL A 32 12.81 -13.86 -2.13
N VAL A 33 12.36 -12.74 -2.71
CA VAL A 33 11.60 -11.71 -2.00
C VAL A 33 10.26 -11.54 -2.68
N ALA A 34 9.19 -12.07 -2.08
CA ALA A 34 7.83 -11.88 -2.53
C ALA A 34 7.20 -10.70 -1.79
N ILE A 35 6.95 -9.59 -2.48
CA ILE A 35 6.41 -8.37 -1.91
C ILE A 35 4.93 -8.27 -2.22
N TYR A 36 4.12 -8.10 -1.17
CA TYR A 36 2.68 -7.91 -1.26
C TYR A 36 2.32 -6.42 -1.29
N ASN A 37 1.27 -6.07 -2.03
CA ASN A 37 0.75 -4.68 -2.07
C ASN A 37 0.06 -4.24 -0.77
N THR A 38 0.09 -5.07 0.28
CA THR A 38 -0.47 -4.83 1.61
C THR A 38 0.56 -4.39 2.65
N GLY A 39 1.79 -4.08 2.24
CA GLY A 39 2.83 -3.55 3.13
C GLY A 39 3.72 -4.61 3.76
N GLN A 40 3.84 -5.79 3.14
CA GLN A 40 4.59 -6.93 3.66
C GLN A 40 5.42 -7.61 2.58
N ALA A 41 6.42 -8.38 3.03
CA ALA A 41 7.14 -9.31 2.18
C ALA A 41 7.34 -10.66 2.86
N GLN A 42 7.36 -11.71 2.06
CA GLN A 42 7.91 -13.00 2.43
C GLN A 42 9.32 -13.10 1.86
N VAL A 43 10.28 -13.38 2.71
CA VAL A 43 11.67 -13.59 2.34
C VAL A 43 12.01 -15.05 2.53
N THR A 44 12.70 -15.62 1.55
CA THR A 44 13.32 -16.96 1.66
C THR A 44 14.75 -16.86 1.19
N GLU A 45 15.68 -17.25 2.04
CA GLU A 45 17.12 -17.17 1.76
C GLU A 45 17.84 -18.43 2.20
N SER A 46 18.97 -18.72 1.56
CA SER A 46 19.83 -19.84 1.92
C SER A 46 21.07 -19.33 2.65
N ARG A 47 21.32 -19.88 3.83
CA ARG A 47 22.46 -19.54 4.70
C ARG A 47 23.34 -20.78 4.91
N VAL A 48 24.62 -20.66 4.64
CA VAL A 48 25.57 -21.75 4.89
C VAL A 48 26.06 -21.67 6.32
N VAL A 49 25.86 -22.74 7.08
CA VAL A 49 26.35 -22.88 8.46
C VAL A 49 27.14 -24.18 8.61
N THR A 50 28.09 -24.22 9.52
CA THR A 50 28.80 -25.44 9.89
C THR A 50 28.30 -25.90 11.26
N LEU A 51 27.74 -27.11 11.31
CA LEU A 51 27.19 -27.68 12.54
C LEU A 51 28.01 -28.89 12.97
N PRO A 52 28.23 -29.09 14.30
CA PRO A 52 28.69 -30.34 14.83
C PRO A 52 27.55 -31.37 14.79
N GLU A 53 27.87 -32.64 15.02
CA GLU A 53 26.88 -33.64 15.40
C GLU A 53 26.35 -33.34 16.79
N GLY A 54 25.04 -33.49 17.02
CA GLY A 54 24.39 -33.18 18.30
C GLY A 54 23.80 -31.78 18.33
N ALA A 55 23.70 -31.21 19.56
CA ALA A 55 23.11 -29.89 19.79
C ALA A 55 24.08 -28.74 19.49
N ALA A 56 23.60 -27.70 18.80
CA ALA A 56 24.36 -26.50 18.52
C ALA A 56 23.45 -25.27 18.45
N ALA A 57 23.98 -24.09 18.78
CA ALA A 57 23.34 -22.80 18.56
C ALA A 57 23.91 -22.12 17.30
N VAL A 58 23.03 -21.62 16.43
CA VAL A 58 23.39 -20.83 15.25
C VAL A 58 22.85 -19.43 15.44
N VAL A 59 23.69 -18.43 15.25
CA VAL A 59 23.31 -17.02 15.40
C VAL A 59 23.41 -16.30 14.05
N PHE A 60 22.34 -15.63 13.65
CA PHE A 60 22.30 -14.71 12.51
C PHE A 60 22.10 -13.29 13.04
N THR A 61 22.92 -12.34 12.57
CA THR A 61 22.92 -10.94 13.05
C THR A 61 22.46 -9.94 11.99
N ASP A 62 22.17 -10.40 10.79
CA ASP A 62 21.73 -9.59 9.65
C ASP A 62 20.28 -9.91 9.26
N ILE A 63 19.39 -9.91 10.24
CA ILE A 63 17.96 -10.09 10.09
C ILE A 63 17.27 -8.71 10.10
N PRO A 64 16.25 -8.47 9.23
CA PRO A 64 15.52 -7.20 9.27
C PRO A 64 14.81 -6.97 10.62
N GLU A 65 14.79 -5.71 11.08
CA GLU A 65 14.11 -5.33 12.33
C GLU A 65 12.58 -5.45 12.25
N THR A 66 12.04 -5.51 11.04
CA THR A 66 10.59 -5.60 10.79
C THR A 66 10.07 -7.04 10.62
N VAL A 67 10.90 -8.03 10.93
CA VAL A 67 10.50 -9.45 10.90
C VAL A 67 9.38 -9.73 11.89
N ASP A 68 8.41 -10.54 11.46
CA ASP A 68 7.44 -11.17 12.35
C ASP A 68 8.08 -12.44 12.97
N PRO A 69 8.46 -12.43 14.24
CA PRO A 69 9.18 -13.56 14.85
C PRO A 69 8.38 -14.87 14.81
N SER A 70 7.05 -14.79 14.81
CA SER A 70 6.19 -15.98 14.77
C SER A 70 6.18 -16.68 13.42
N SER A 71 6.61 -15.97 12.36
CA SER A 71 6.65 -16.48 11.00
C SER A 71 7.95 -17.18 10.62
N ILE A 72 8.97 -17.09 11.47
CA ILE A 72 10.30 -17.62 11.15
C ILE A 72 10.26 -19.14 11.03
N ARG A 73 10.85 -19.64 9.94
CA ARG A 73 11.06 -21.07 9.68
C ARG A 73 12.49 -21.28 9.23
N ALA A 74 13.13 -22.32 9.74
CA ALA A 74 14.47 -22.72 9.33
C ALA A 74 14.51 -24.23 9.10
N THR A 75 15.02 -24.65 7.95
CA THR A 75 15.10 -26.07 7.59
C THR A 75 16.43 -26.38 6.92
N ALA A 76 16.98 -27.54 7.19
CA ALA A 76 18.12 -28.12 6.46
C ALA A 76 18.04 -29.64 6.53
N PRO A 77 18.69 -30.38 5.59
CA PRO A 77 18.84 -31.82 5.70
C PRO A 77 19.57 -32.20 6.99
N ASP A 78 19.15 -33.27 7.63
CA ASP A 78 19.76 -33.83 8.86
C ASP A 78 19.85 -32.85 10.04
N MET A 79 19.01 -31.81 10.05
CA MET A 79 18.93 -30.80 11.11
C MET A 79 17.50 -30.64 11.60
N LYS A 80 17.31 -30.70 12.92
CA LYS A 80 16.08 -30.34 13.60
C LYS A 80 16.28 -29.02 14.32
N VAL A 81 15.39 -28.07 14.12
CA VAL A 81 15.32 -26.84 14.93
C VAL A 81 14.48 -27.15 16.17
N GLU A 82 15.04 -26.92 17.35
CA GLU A 82 14.38 -27.17 18.66
C GLU A 82 13.80 -25.88 19.23
N ASP A 83 14.49 -24.73 19.00
CA ASP A 83 14.07 -23.43 19.51
C ASP A 83 14.50 -22.32 18.54
N ILE A 84 13.71 -21.23 18.47
CA ILE A 84 13.97 -20.03 17.67
C ILE A 84 13.80 -18.83 18.58
N GLN A 85 14.89 -18.11 18.83
CA GLN A 85 14.90 -16.88 19.61
C GLN A 85 15.24 -15.69 18.72
N TYR A 86 14.30 -14.77 18.58
CA TYR A 86 14.53 -13.45 17.98
C TYR A 86 14.69 -12.42 19.10
N SER A 87 15.78 -11.65 19.07
CA SER A 87 16.06 -10.59 20.05
C SER A 87 16.40 -9.30 19.32
N TYR A 88 15.76 -8.21 19.72
CA TYR A 88 16.07 -6.87 19.24
C TYR A 88 15.62 -5.83 20.25
N ARG A 89 16.60 -5.17 20.88
CA ARG A 89 16.40 -4.01 21.72
C ARG A 89 17.22 -2.86 21.15
N PRO A 90 16.62 -2.08 20.22
CA PRO A 90 17.37 -1.05 19.49
C PRO A 90 17.94 0.04 20.42
N ILE A 91 19.06 0.61 20.00
CA ILE A 91 19.65 1.78 20.65
C ILE A 91 18.78 3.00 20.32
N THR A 92 17.82 3.30 21.19
CA THR A 92 16.96 4.48 21.14
C THR A 92 17.14 5.30 22.42
N VAL A 93 16.75 6.57 22.39
CA VAL A 93 16.79 7.41 23.59
C VAL A 93 16.01 6.78 24.74
N ASP A 94 14.82 6.27 24.46
CA ASP A 94 13.96 5.64 25.48
C ASP A 94 14.61 4.39 26.06
N ASN A 95 15.11 3.47 25.22
CA ASN A 95 15.78 2.25 25.70
C ASN A 95 17.08 2.53 26.46
N LEU A 96 17.82 3.58 26.05
CA LEU A 96 19.00 4.05 26.77
C LEU A 96 18.62 4.56 28.16
N LEU A 97 17.59 5.41 28.26
CA LEU A 97 17.12 5.95 29.54
C LEU A 97 16.51 4.85 30.41
N ASP A 98 15.72 3.93 29.82
CA ASP A 98 15.15 2.79 30.57
C ASP A 98 16.23 1.91 31.22
N ALA A 99 17.34 1.70 30.53
CA ALA A 99 18.47 0.95 31.07
C ALA A 99 19.21 1.69 32.21
N TYR A 100 18.96 3.00 32.35
CA TYR A 100 19.51 3.84 33.39
C TYR A 100 18.52 4.14 34.53
N ILE A 101 17.32 3.64 34.52
CA ILE A 101 16.42 3.79 35.67
C ILE A 101 17.08 3.21 36.94
N GLY A 102 17.14 4.05 38.00
CA GLY A 102 17.79 3.72 39.25
C GLY A 102 19.30 3.92 39.28
N LYS A 103 19.94 4.35 38.16
CA LYS A 103 21.38 4.61 38.06
C LYS A 103 21.69 6.11 38.00
N GLU A 104 22.96 6.46 38.27
CA GLU A 104 23.46 7.83 38.12
C GLU A 104 23.83 8.16 36.68
N LEU A 105 23.53 9.41 36.31
CA LEU A 105 23.86 10.02 35.04
C LEU A 105 24.08 11.53 35.23
N SER A 106 24.43 12.25 34.18
CA SER A 106 24.54 13.71 34.24
C SER A 106 23.45 14.35 33.36
N VAL A 107 22.86 15.43 33.86
CA VAL A 107 21.81 16.20 33.18
C VAL A 107 22.25 17.63 32.99
N ILE A 108 22.08 18.15 31.79
CA ILE A 108 22.28 19.57 31.49
C ILE A 108 20.91 20.26 31.61
N LEU A 109 20.89 21.23 32.54
CA LEU A 109 19.70 22.01 32.86
C LEU A 109 19.90 23.48 32.48
N PRO A 110 18.83 24.23 32.16
CA PRO A 110 18.87 25.69 32.13
C PRO A 110 19.25 26.24 33.51
N ASP A 111 20.08 27.27 33.56
CA ASP A 111 20.36 27.97 34.81
C ASP A 111 19.18 28.87 35.19
N PRO A 112 18.56 28.70 36.37
CA PRO A 112 17.48 29.57 36.79
C PRO A 112 17.90 31.05 36.97
N ALA A 113 19.20 31.33 37.19
CA ALA A 113 19.76 32.68 37.40
C ALA A 113 20.14 33.37 36.08
N ASP A 114 20.46 32.61 35.03
CA ASP A 114 20.84 33.14 33.71
C ASP A 114 20.27 32.29 32.59
N ALA A 115 19.32 32.84 31.83
CA ALA A 115 18.66 32.16 30.74
C ALA A 115 19.61 31.65 29.63
N ASN A 116 20.80 32.23 29.52
CA ASN A 116 21.81 31.82 28.54
C ASN A 116 22.83 30.82 29.09
N ALA A 117 22.85 30.59 30.41
CA ALA A 117 23.75 29.66 31.06
C ALA A 117 23.16 28.25 31.21
N ARG A 118 24.05 27.29 31.36
CA ARG A 118 23.72 25.86 31.50
C ARG A 118 24.45 25.28 32.69
N ILE A 119 23.75 24.43 33.44
CA ILE A 119 24.32 23.79 34.63
C ILE A 119 24.33 22.27 34.38
N LEU A 120 25.51 21.67 34.53
CA LEU A 120 25.66 20.23 34.56
C LEU A 120 25.43 19.72 36.00
N ARG A 121 24.46 18.80 36.18
CA ARG A 121 24.15 18.19 37.47
C ARG A 121 24.25 16.67 37.39
N LYS A 122 24.81 16.04 38.40
CA LYS A 122 24.65 14.60 38.62
C LYS A 122 23.26 14.34 39.16
N ALA A 123 22.61 13.33 38.60
CA ALA A 123 21.26 12.95 38.95
C ALA A 123 21.08 11.44 38.86
N LYS A 124 20.15 10.90 39.63
CA LYS A 124 19.67 9.53 39.50
C LYS A 124 18.37 9.53 38.73
N LEU A 125 18.27 8.76 37.63
CA LEU A 125 17.02 8.63 36.89
C LEU A 125 16.03 7.78 37.69
N LEU A 126 14.88 8.34 38.04
CA LEU A 126 13.84 7.63 38.80
C LEU A 126 12.83 6.95 37.88
N SER A 127 12.47 7.60 36.76
CA SER A 127 11.46 7.10 35.83
C SER A 127 11.71 7.68 34.43
N ASN A 128 11.35 6.93 33.40
CA ASN A 128 11.30 7.35 31.99
C ASN A 128 9.90 7.15 31.40
N ALA A 129 8.85 6.94 32.21
CA ALA A 129 7.49 6.78 31.75
C ALA A 129 6.90 8.13 31.32
N GLY A 130 7.05 8.48 30.05
CA GLY A 130 6.65 9.76 29.48
C GLY A 130 7.79 10.79 29.55
N ARG A 131 7.74 11.73 30.53
CA ARG A 131 8.84 12.68 30.76
C ARG A 131 9.78 12.14 31.83
N PRO A 132 11.11 12.12 31.61
CA PRO A 132 12.08 11.65 32.59
C PRO A 132 12.00 12.43 33.92
N ILE A 133 12.12 11.71 35.04
CA ILE A 133 12.11 12.22 36.40
C ILE A 133 13.45 11.90 37.04
N PHE A 134 14.10 12.93 37.65
CA PHE A 134 15.43 12.81 38.21
C PHE A 134 15.43 13.09 39.69
N ALA A 135 16.23 12.37 40.47
CA ALA A 135 16.61 12.74 41.85
C ALA A 135 17.96 13.47 41.80
N MET A 136 18.02 14.65 42.42
CA MET A 136 19.21 15.49 42.52
C MET A 136 19.45 15.85 44.00
N GLY A 137 20.31 15.09 44.66
CA GLY A 137 20.43 15.18 46.11
C GLY A 137 19.17 14.74 46.81
N ASN A 138 18.55 15.60 47.61
CA ASN A 138 17.29 15.35 48.32
C ASN A 138 16.05 15.83 47.57
N GLU A 139 16.21 16.35 46.35
CA GLU A 139 15.11 16.91 45.55
C GLU A 139 14.73 15.99 44.38
N VAL A 140 13.44 16.01 44.00
CA VAL A 140 12.95 15.35 42.79
C VAL A 140 12.70 16.42 41.74
N TYR A 141 13.40 16.31 40.62
CA TYR A 141 13.31 17.25 39.51
C TYR A 141 12.34 16.70 38.43
N VAL A 142 11.30 17.48 38.17
CA VAL A 142 10.29 17.23 37.14
C VAL A 142 10.17 18.48 36.27
N GLY A 143 11.17 18.69 35.42
CA GLY A 143 11.26 19.91 34.62
C GLY A 143 11.88 19.69 33.26
N SER A 144 12.16 20.79 32.58
CA SER A 144 12.82 20.75 31.26
C SER A 144 14.32 20.48 31.45
N TYR A 145 14.90 19.68 30.60
CA TYR A 145 16.32 19.44 30.48
C TYR A 145 16.75 19.62 29.02
N GLU A 146 18.01 19.94 28.76
CA GLU A 146 18.55 20.08 27.41
C GLU A 146 19.21 18.81 26.90
N ALA A 147 19.97 18.13 27.76
CA ALA A 147 20.63 16.88 27.41
C ALA A 147 20.80 15.98 28.63
N VAL A 148 20.90 14.70 28.36
CA VAL A 148 21.32 13.66 29.31
C VAL A 148 22.62 13.05 28.80
N LEU A 149 23.60 12.92 29.69
CA LEU A 149 24.89 12.31 29.42
C LEU A 149 24.96 11.00 30.22
N LEU A 150 25.11 9.90 29.52
CA LEU A 150 25.27 8.58 30.10
C LEU A 150 26.77 8.30 30.28
N PRO A 151 27.22 7.79 31.42
CA PRO A 151 28.65 7.52 31.66
C PRO A 151 29.19 6.38 30.76
N GLU A 152 28.36 5.43 30.38
CA GLU A 152 28.74 4.30 29.54
C GLU A 152 27.55 3.79 28.72
N MET A 153 27.79 3.01 27.66
CA MET A 153 26.77 2.34 26.91
C MET A 153 26.21 1.18 27.76
N PRO A 154 24.87 1.13 28.03
CA PRO A 154 24.30 0.04 28.78
C PRO A 154 24.36 -1.27 27.99
N ALA A 155 24.61 -2.37 28.69
CA ALA A 155 24.56 -3.71 28.13
C ALA A 155 23.12 -4.10 27.76
N GLY A 156 22.98 -4.98 26.75
CA GLY A 156 21.69 -5.54 26.34
C GLY A 156 20.87 -4.65 25.41
N LEU A 157 21.49 -3.64 24.79
CA LEU A 157 20.98 -2.95 23.64
C LEU A 157 21.71 -3.42 22.37
N ASP A 158 20.97 -3.62 21.30
CA ASP A 158 21.47 -4.21 20.08
C ASP A 158 21.50 -3.17 18.94
N ALA A 159 22.62 -3.08 18.23
CA ALA A 159 22.73 -2.27 17.02
C ALA A 159 21.96 -2.89 15.83
N ALA A 160 21.75 -4.20 15.85
CA ALA A 160 21.01 -4.96 14.85
C ALA A 160 20.26 -6.12 15.51
N PRO A 161 19.16 -6.60 14.90
CA PRO A 161 18.46 -7.79 15.38
C PRO A 161 19.32 -9.04 15.34
N GLY A 162 19.12 -9.92 16.34
CA GLY A 162 19.72 -11.24 16.43
C GLY A 162 18.69 -12.35 16.32
N LEU A 163 18.99 -13.38 15.53
CA LEU A 163 18.21 -14.60 15.45
C LEU A 163 19.08 -15.77 15.89
N THR A 164 18.71 -16.43 16.98
CA THR A 164 19.39 -17.64 17.47
C THR A 164 18.50 -18.85 17.22
N LEU A 165 19.06 -19.85 16.55
CA LEU A 165 18.44 -21.16 16.35
C LEU A 165 19.15 -22.18 17.27
N THR A 166 18.42 -22.81 18.15
CA THR A 166 18.89 -24.02 18.84
C THR A 166 18.56 -25.21 17.95
N THR A 167 19.59 -25.91 17.53
CA THR A 167 19.47 -26.99 16.53
C THR A 167 20.08 -28.30 17.05
N ARG A 168 19.62 -29.40 16.49
CA ARG A 168 20.23 -30.72 16.66
C ARG A 168 20.51 -31.32 15.28
N SER A 169 21.78 -31.59 14.98
CA SER A 169 22.20 -32.21 13.74
C SER A 169 22.57 -33.68 13.97
N THR A 170 22.14 -34.56 13.06
CA THR A 170 22.50 -35.99 13.11
C THR A 170 23.87 -36.27 12.48
N VAL A 171 24.40 -35.31 11.68
CA VAL A 171 25.68 -35.44 11.01
C VAL A 171 26.41 -34.08 11.06
N ALA A 172 27.67 -34.09 11.47
CA ALA A 172 28.53 -32.90 11.44
C ALA A 172 28.82 -32.44 10.00
N GLY A 173 28.98 -31.14 9.76
CA GLY A 173 29.39 -30.59 8.48
C GLY A 173 28.69 -29.30 8.09
N ARG A 174 28.97 -28.86 6.86
CA ARG A 174 28.34 -27.68 6.26
C ARG A 174 26.88 -28.00 5.86
N LYS A 175 25.97 -27.14 6.27
CA LYS A 175 24.55 -27.25 5.95
C LYS A 175 24.08 -25.98 5.26
N ASN A 176 23.25 -26.13 4.24
CA ASN A 176 22.49 -25.03 3.66
C ASN A 176 21.16 -24.93 4.42
N VAL A 177 21.05 -23.94 5.30
CA VAL A 177 19.81 -23.67 6.03
C VAL A 177 18.93 -22.77 5.18
N ALA A 178 17.77 -23.27 4.77
CA ALA A 178 16.72 -22.45 4.18
C ALA A 178 16.00 -21.70 5.31
N LEU A 179 16.16 -20.39 5.36
CA LEU A 179 15.52 -19.48 6.30
C LEU A 179 14.39 -18.75 5.59
N SER A 180 13.17 -18.83 6.13
CA SER A 180 12.00 -18.12 5.60
C SER A 180 11.29 -17.36 6.69
N TYR A 181 10.83 -16.14 6.40
CA TYR A 181 10.12 -15.29 7.34
C TYR A 181 9.23 -14.26 6.62
N LEU A 182 8.24 -13.75 7.34
CA LEU A 182 7.48 -12.57 6.94
C LEU A 182 8.08 -11.33 7.59
N MET A 183 8.08 -10.22 6.86
CA MET A 183 8.50 -8.92 7.37
C MET A 183 7.55 -7.82 6.92
N GLY A 184 7.45 -6.78 7.73
CA GLY A 184 6.75 -5.55 7.39
C GLY A 184 7.67 -4.54 6.69
N GLY A 185 7.12 -3.37 6.38
CA GLY A 185 7.91 -2.26 5.85
C GLY A 185 8.25 -2.34 4.36
N MET A 186 7.83 -3.38 3.66
CA MET A 186 7.95 -3.48 2.22
C MET A 186 6.60 -3.39 1.55
N ASN A 187 6.53 -2.63 0.47
CA ASN A 187 5.32 -2.46 -0.33
C ASN A 187 5.68 -2.28 -1.80
N TRP A 188 4.70 -2.48 -2.67
CA TRP A 188 4.81 -2.13 -4.07
C TRP A 188 3.49 -1.60 -4.63
N ARG A 189 3.58 -0.82 -5.69
CA ARG A 189 2.43 -0.35 -6.46
C ARG A 189 2.78 -0.34 -7.94
N ALA A 190 1.76 -0.46 -8.79
CA ALA A 190 1.92 -0.25 -10.22
C ALA A 190 1.80 1.24 -10.56
N ASP A 191 2.66 1.68 -11.45
CA ASP A 191 2.64 3.01 -12.08
C ASP A 191 2.67 2.79 -13.59
N TYR A 192 1.78 3.46 -14.33
CA TYR A 192 1.64 3.32 -15.77
C TYR A 192 1.86 4.67 -16.45
N ASN A 193 2.68 4.67 -17.49
CA ASN A 193 2.83 5.82 -18.39
C ASN A 193 2.19 5.48 -19.72
N LEU A 194 1.06 6.12 -20.02
CA LEU A 194 0.33 5.96 -21.28
C LEU A 194 0.58 7.17 -22.15
N THR A 195 1.26 6.99 -23.27
CA THR A 195 1.52 8.06 -24.25
C THR A 195 0.59 7.90 -25.43
N VAL A 196 -0.37 8.81 -25.58
CA VAL A 196 -1.30 8.83 -26.72
C VAL A 196 -0.57 9.33 -27.96
N THR A 197 -0.85 8.77 -29.12
CA THR A 197 -0.30 9.24 -30.40
C THR A 197 -0.92 10.59 -30.81
N GLN A 198 -0.28 11.28 -31.74
CA GLN A 198 -0.78 12.58 -32.24
C GLN A 198 -2.16 12.49 -32.89
N SER A 199 -2.50 11.35 -33.49
CA SER A 199 -3.83 11.10 -34.05
C SER A 199 -4.92 10.86 -33.01
N GLY A 200 -4.53 10.62 -31.73
CA GLY A 200 -5.47 10.27 -30.67
C GLY A 200 -6.09 8.86 -30.78
N ALA A 201 -5.71 8.07 -31.79
CA ALA A 201 -6.32 6.77 -32.08
C ALA A 201 -5.56 5.59 -31.47
N ALA A 202 -4.32 5.79 -31.02
CA ALA A 202 -3.50 4.75 -30.43
C ALA A 202 -2.67 5.31 -29.26
N ALA A 203 -2.15 4.42 -28.41
CA ALA A 203 -1.27 4.79 -27.31
C ALA A 203 -0.20 3.72 -27.09
N ASP A 204 0.92 4.14 -26.51
CA ASP A 204 1.97 3.28 -25.97
C ASP A 204 1.89 3.29 -24.45
N LEU A 205 2.02 2.12 -23.82
CA LEU A 205 1.92 1.92 -22.39
C LEU A 205 3.22 1.32 -21.85
N ASP A 206 3.81 1.97 -20.86
CA ASP A 206 4.91 1.45 -20.05
C ASP A 206 4.42 1.23 -18.62
N ALA A 207 4.45 -0.01 -18.16
CA ALA A 207 4.07 -0.42 -16.81
C ALA A 207 5.30 -0.63 -15.94
N TRP A 208 5.30 -0.02 -14.77
CA TRP A 208 6.37 -0.08 -13.78
C TRP A 208 5.82 -0.51 -12.42
N ALA A 209 6.66 -1.21 -11.65
CA ALA A 209 6.43 -1.43 -10.23
C ALA A 209 7.35 -0.50 -9.44
N THR A 210 6.78 0.35 -8.61
CA THR A 210 7.52 1.08 -7.59
C THR A 210 7.54 0.26 -6.32
N VAL A 211 8.68 -0.33 -6.02
CA VAL A 211 8.97 -1.10 -4.80
C VAL A 211 9.53 -0.14 -3.75
N SER A 212 8.95 -0.13 -2.56
CA SER A 212 9.41 0.64 -1.41
C SER A 212 9.85 -0.32 -0.30
N ASN A 213 11.02 -0.09 0.25
CA ASN A 213 11.57 -0.80 1.38
C ASN A 213 11.87 0.22 2.50
N ASN A 214 11.07 0.22 3.55
CA ASN A 214 11.22 1.11 4.70
C ASN A 214 12.00 0.44 5.86
N SER A 215 12.52 -0.78 5.64
CA SER A 215 13.39 -1.43 6.61
C SER A 215 14.84 -0.95 6.45
N ASN A 216 15.66 -1.20 7.47
CA ASN A 216 17.10 -0.93 7.44
C ASN A 216 17.89 -2.01 6.67
N HIS A 217 17.22 -3.05 6.14
CA HIS A 217 17.85 -4.18 5.49
C HIS A 217 17.73 -4.11 3.96
N ALA A 218 18.87 -4.26 3.25
CA ALA A 218 18.91 -4.32 1.80
C ALA A 218 18.88 -5.78 1.30
N PHE A 219 18.30 -6.00 0.13
CA PHE A 219 18.27 -7.30 -0.54
C PHE A 219 19.02 -7.22 -1.87
N PRO A 220 20.34 -7.47 -1.88
CA PRO A 220 21.14 -7.42 -3.10
C PRO A 220 20.86 -8.63 -3.99
N GLY A 221 20.59 -8.37 -5.28
CA GLY A 221 20.40 -9.43 -6.26
C GLY A 221 19.28 -10.43 -5.93
N ALA A 222 18.17 -9.95 -5.40
CA ALA A 222 17.03 -10.79 -5.03
C ALA A 222 16.24 -11.26 -6.26
N ASP A 223 15.74 -12.50 -6.22
CA ASP A 223 14.66 -12.98 -7.08
C ASP A 223 13.36 -12.33 -6.58
N LEU A 224 12.93 -11.28 -7.29
CA LEU A 224 11.80 -10.43 -6.89
C LEU A 224 10.49 -10.97 -7.44
N ARG A 225 9.51 -11.15 -6.55
CA ARG A 225 8.14 -11.50 -6.91
C ARG A 225 7.18 -10.45 -6.34
N LEU A 226 6.31 -9.92 -7.18
CA LEU A 226 5.34 -8.91 -6.80
C LEU A 226 3.95 -9.53 -6.79
N VAL A 227 3.34 -9.56 -5.62
CA VAL A 227 2.05 -10.21 -5.40
C VAL A 227 0.96 -9.14 -5.26
N ALA A 228 -0.01 -9.15 -6.19
CA ALA A 228 -1.20 -8.30 -6.18
C ALA A 228 -2.44 -9.10 -5.85
N GLY A 229 -3.31 -8.57 -5.02
CA GLY A 229 -4.55 -9.19 -4.57
C GLY A 229 -4.70 -9.15 -3.05
N GLU A 230 -5.85 -9.57 -2.56
CA GLU A 230 -6.13 -9.62 -1.14
C GLU A 230 -5.68 -10.97 -0.55
N VAL A 231 -4.60 -10.94 0.22
CA VAL A 231 -4.19 -12.09 1.04
C VAL A 231 -4.89 -11.99 2.38
N GLY A 232 -5.81 -12.92 2.65
CA GLY A 232 -6.52 -12.99 3.93
C GLY A 232 -5.53 -13.17 5.09
N ARG A 233 -5.58 -12.26 6.07
CA ARG A 233 -4.77 -12.34 7.30
C ARG A 233 -5.66 -12.23 8.52
N VAL A 234 -5.26 -12.96 9.57
CA VAL A 234 -5.76 -12.71 10.90
C VAL A 234 -5.08 -11.44 11.42
N PRO A 235 -5.81 -10.34 11.67
CA PRO A 235 -5.19 -9.12 12.18
C PRO A 235 -4.53 -9.40 13.53
N ALA A 236 -3.28 -8.98 13.69
CA ALA A 236 -2.61 -9.00 14.98
C ALA A 236 -3.45 -8.15 15.96
N ARG A 237 -3.91 -8.78 17.04
CA ARG A 237 -4.73 -8.15 18.07
C ARG A 237 -3.89 -7.04 18.73
N LYS A 238 -4.03 -5.79 18.28
CA LYS A 238 -3.52 -4.64 19.03
C LYS A 238 -4.19 -4.67 20.38
N MET A 239 -3.43 -4.82 21.46
CA MET A 239 -3.93 -4.56 22.82
C MET A 239 -4.32 -3.07 22.85
N MET A 240 -5.60 -2.79 22.60
CA MET A 240 -6.17 -1.49 22.92
C MET A 240 -6.26 -1.42 24.43
N VAL A 241 -5.53 -0.47 25.00
CA VAL A 241 -5.82 0.06 26.33
C VAL A 241 -7.25 0.58 26.25
N ARG A 242 -8.14 -0.07 27.00
CA ARG A 242 -9.55 0.29 27.09
C ARG A 242 -9.68 1.69 27.66
N SER A 243 -10.03 2.66 26.85
CA SER A 243 -10.87 3.77 27.31
C SER A 243 -12.33 3.39 27.04
N ASN A 244 -13.12 3.36 28.07
CA ASN A 244 -14.55 3.06 28.03
C ASN A 244 -15.29 4.07 27.15
N VAL A 245 -15.88 3.61 26.04
CA VAL A 245 -17.09 4.24 25.47
C VAL A 245 -18.05 3.12 25.11
N MET A 246 -19.25 3.22 25.64
CA MET A 246 -20.37 2.30 25.45
C MET A 246 -20.98 2.42 24.06
N MET A 247 -21.59 1.30 23.64
CA MET A 247 -22.72 1.06 22.71
C MET A 247 -22.47 1.23 21.20
N SER A 248 -22.75 0.24 20.39
CA SER A 248 -24.08 -0.30 20.07
C SER A 248 -23.97 -1.62 19.28
N GLU A 249 -24.99 -2.44 19.42
CA GLU A 249 -25.21 -3.72 18.75
C GLU A 249 -25.28 -3.58 17.22
N ALA A 250 -24.65 -4.48 16.50
CA ALA A 250 -24.95 -4.77 15.10
C ALA A 250 -25.06 -6.27 14.89
N VAL A 251 -26.20 -6.63 14.36
CA VAL A 251 -26.74 -7.94 14.04
C VAL A 251 -25.83 -8.72 13.12
N SER A 252 -25.55 -9.97 13.47
CA SER A 252 -24.96 -10.99 12.61
C SER A 252 -25.99 -11.51 11.61
N LEU A 253 -25.63 -11.52 10.32
CA LEU A 253 -26.34 -12.26 9.29
C LEU A 253 -25.52 -13.52 8.94
N ASP A 254 -26.10 -14.68 9.23
CA ASP A 254 -25.65 -16.01 8.82
C ASP A 254 -25.60 -16.12 7.29
N ALA A 255 -24.45 -16.54 6.77
CA ALA A 255 -24.34 -17.01 5.40
C ALA A 255 -24.21 -18.55 5.40
N ALA A 256 -25.12 -19.20 4.71
CA ALA A 256 -25.19 -20.63 4.52
C ALA A 256 -24.02 -21.16 3.64
N PRO A 257 -23.55 -22.40 3.84
CA PRO A 257 -22.47 -22.98 3.08
C PRO A 257 -22.93 -23.48 1.71
N ALA A 258 -22.18 -23.14 0.66
CA ALA A 258 -22.30 -23.72 -0.66
C ALA A 258 -21.50 -25.03 -0.77
N PRO A 259 -21.92 -26.00 -1.61
CA PRO A 259 -21.35 -27.34 -1.64
C PRO A 259 -20.01 -27.38 -2.39
N ALA A 260 -19.13 -28.24 -1.87
CA ALA A 260 -17.84 -28.56 -2.44
C ALA A 260 -17.94 -29.29 -3.78
N SER A 261 -17.21 -28.86 -4.77
CA SER A 261 -16.78 -29.68 -5.88
C SER A 261 -15.28 -29.55 -6.11
N ALA A 262 -14.64 -30.68 -6.39
CA ALA A 262 -13.22 -30.93 -6.32
C ALA A 262 -12.35 -30.16 -7.32
N ALA A 263 -11.16 -29.78 -6.85
CA ALA A 263 -9.83 -29.80 -7.44
C ALA A 263 -9.60 -29.11 -8.79
N GLU A 264 -9.10 -27.90 -8.69
CA GLU A 264 -7.88 -27.47 -9.37
C GLU A 264 -7.27 -26.38 -8.48
N GLU A 265 -5.98 -26.53 -8.08
CA GLU A 265 -5.28 -25.55 -7.29
C GLU A 265 -4.97 -24.31 -8.15
N SER A 266 -5.97 -23.53 -8.44
CA SER A 266 -5.77 -22.14 -8.79
C SER A 266 -5.71 -21.38 -7.49
N PHE A 267 -4.57 -20.83 -7.12
CA PHE A 267 -4.46 -19.75 -6.16
C PHE A 267 -5.18 -18.51 -6.74
N SER A 268 -6.48 -18.61 -6.91
CA SER A 268 -7.28 -17.70 -7.74
C SER A 268 -7.56 -16.34 -7.10
N ALA A 269 -6.93 -16.03 -5.95
CA ALA A 269 -7.15 -14.77 -5.25
C ALA A 269 -6.05 -13.73 -5.49
N TYR A 270 -4.92 -14.07 -6.13
CA TYR A 270 -3.83 -13.13 -6.38
C TYR A 270 -3.03 -13.46 -7.65
N HIS A 271 -2.43 -12.41 -8.21
CA HIS A 271 -1.54 -12.50 -9.36
C HIS A 271 -0.09 -12.23 -8.92
N VAL A 272 0.84 -13.06 -9.41
CA VAL A 272 2.27 -12.89 -9.18
C VAL A 272 2.90 -12.31 -10.45
N TYR A 273 3.58 -11.19 -10.31
CA TYR A 273 4.36 -10.55 -11.37
C TYR A 273 5.84 -10.79 -11.11
N ASP A 274 6.50 -11.45 -12.04
CA ASP A 274 7.94 -11.73 -12.02
C ASP A 274 8.62 -10.82 -13.05
N PRO A 275 9.54 -9.93 -12.63
CA PRO A 275 10.32 -9.11 -13.55
C PRO A 275 11.29 -9.90 -14.43
N GLY A 276 11.47 -11.21 -14.22
CA GLY A 276 12.34 -12.10 -14.99
C GLY A 276 13.83 -11.81 -14.83
N ARG A 277 14.23 -11.11 -13.76
CA ARG A 277 15.63 -10.75 -13.48
C ARG A 277 15.88 -10.53 -12.00
N TYR A 278 17.10 -10.71 -11.57
CA TYR A 278 17.53 -10.35 -10.22
C TYR A 278 17.50 -8.83 -10.00
N VAL A 279 16.97 -8.42 -8.87
CA VAL A 279 16.79 -7.00 -8.51
C VAL A 279 17.43 -6.72 -7.15
N SER A 280 18.35 -5.74 -7.08
CA SER A 280 18.81 -5.25 -5.76
C SER A 280 17.82 -4.23 -5.21
N ILE A 281 17.29 -4.48 -4.01
CA ILE A 281 16.34 -3.62 -3.31
C ILE A 281 17.12 -2.89 -2.21
N PRO A 282 17.26 -1.55 -2.26
CA PRO A 282 18.01 -0.80 -1.25
C PRO A 282 17.28 -0.78 0.09
N ALA A 283 18.02 -0.65 1.18
CA ALA A 283 17.46 -0.33 2.49
C ALA A 283 16.94 1.12 2.50
N SER A 284 15.86 1.38 3.26
CA SER A 284 15.29 2.72 3.46
C SER A 284 15.13 3.51 2.16
N GLY A 285 14.63 2.84 1.12
CA GLY A 285 14.56 3.44 -0.21
C GLY A 285 13.47 2.88 -1.09
N SER A 286 13.40 3.41 -2.32
CA SER A 286 12.48 2.92 -3.34
C SER A 286 13.20 2.63 -4.66
N LYS A 287 12.64 1.73 -5.44
CA LYS A 287 13.15 1.34 -6.74
C LYS A 287 12.01 1.10 -7.72
N GLN A 288 12.17 1.61 -8.93
CA GLN A 288 11.25 1.26 -10.02
C GLN A 288 11.80 0.08 -10.82
N VAL A 289 10.93 -0.88 -11.09
CA VAL A 289 11.21 -2.10 -11.86
C VAL A 289 10.20 -2.19 -12.98
N GLY A 290 10.65 -2.32 -14.23
CA GLY A 290 9.77 -2.50 -15.38
C GLY A 290 8.97 -3.80 -15.25
N LEU A 291 7.67 -3.72 -15.49
CA LEU A 291 6.77 -4.88 -15.52
C LEU A 291 6.58 -5.37 -16.97
N PHE A 292 6.09 -4.49 -17.81
CA PHE A 292 5.88 -4.75 -19.24
C PHE A 292 5.69 -3.43 -20.00
N SER A 293 5.80 -3.53 -21.33
CA SER A 293 5.44 -2.46 -22.26
C SER A 293 4.52 -3.00 -23.34
N ALA A 294 3.65 -2.15 -23.85
CA ALA A 294 2.77 -2.45 -24.99
C ALA A 294 2.69 -1.22 -25.89
N SER A 295 2.74 -1.44 -27.19
CA SER A 295 2.75 -0.36 -28.17
C SER A 295 1.56 -0.47 -29.13
N ASN A 296 1.15 0.70 -29.63
CA ASN A 296 0.06 0.83 -30.59
C ASN A 296 -1.26 0.22 -30.13
N ILE A 297 -1.60 0.46 -28.85
CA ILE A 297 -2.87 0.07 -28.22
C ILE A 297 -3.96 0.93 -28.85
N PRO A 298 -5.01 0.35 -29.49
CA PRO A 298 -6.12 1.13 -29.99
C PRO A 298 -6.85 1.81 -28.83
N VAL A 299 -7.00 3.12 -28.89
CA VAL A 299 -7.67 3.91 -27.85
C VAL A 299 -8.76 4.78 -28.48
N LYS A 300 -9.78 5.09 -27.68
CA LYS A 300 -10.87 6.00 -28.05
C LYS A 300 -11.06 7.02 -26.94
N THR A 301 -11.17 8.29 -27.30
CA THR A 301 -11.57 9.34 -26.37
C THR A 301 -13.08 9.54 -26.44
N GLU A 302 -13.75 9.47 -25.28
CA GLU A 302 -15.16 9.73 -25.08
C GLU A 302 -15.32 11.01 -24.27
N LEU A 303 -16.15 11.93 -24.76
CA LEU A 303 -16.58 13.11 -24.04
C LEU A 303 -17.94 12.87 -23.42
N SER A 304 -18.09 13.05 -22.12
CA SER A 304 -19.36 12.83 -21.44
C SER A 304 -19.68 13.92 -20.43
N SER A 305 -20.98 14.25 -20.34
CA SER A 305 -21.49 15.16 -19.30
C SER A 305 -22.57 14.48 -18.52
N ARG A 306 -22.45 14.50 -17.19
CA ARG A 306 -23.42 13.89 -16.27
C ARG A 306 -24.12 14.95 -15.47
N PHE A 307 -25.41 14.78 -15.30
CA PHE A 307 -26.25 15.66 -14.50
C PHE A 307 -27.35 14.88 -13.82
N HIS A 308 -28.12 15.58 -13.00
CA HIS A 308 -29.22 15.00 -12.25
C HIS A 308 -30.47 15.86 -12.45
N SER A 309 -31.61 15.21 -12.69
CA SER A 309 -32.93 15.82 -12.78
C SER A 309 -33.87 15.25 -11.73
N GLY A 310 -34.67 16.14 -11.16
CA GLY A 310 -35.71 15.78 -10.21
C GLY A 310 -36.91 16.70 -10.32
N PRO A 311 -37.96 16.48 -9.50
CA PRO A 311 -39.22 17.22 -9.53
C PRO A 311 -39.13 18.59 -8.86
N ASN A 312 -38.02 19.32 -9.09
CA ASN A 312 -37.75 20.62 -8.49
C ASN A 312 -37.68 21.71 -9.56
N ARG A 313 -38.12 22.93 -9.18
CA ARG A 313 -37.92 24.09 -10.05
C ARG A 313 -36.48 24.59 -9.91
N LEU A 314 -35.80 24.71 -11.04
CA LEU A 314 -34.49 25.31 -11.16
C LEU A 314 -34.55 26.55 -12.04
N ALA A 315 -33.72 27.54 -11.75
CA ALA A 315 -33.66 28.79 -12.48
C ALA A 315 -32.28 29.03 -13.08
N GLY A 316 -32.23 29.72 -14.21
CA GLY A 316 -30.98 30.14 -14.86
C GLY A 316 -30.35 29.04 -15.71
N LYS A 317 -29.14 29.36 -16.18
CA LYS A 317 -28.31 28.46 -16.97
C LYS A 317 -27.37 27.68 -16.08
N LEU A 318 -27.30 26.38 -16.28
CA LEU A 318 -26.47 25.45 -15.52
C LEU A 318 -25.34 24.96 -16.46
N ASN A 319 -24.12 25.43 -16.22
CA ASN A 319 -22.95 24.90 -16.92
C ASN A 319 -22.58 23.54 -16.34
N GLN A 320 -22.48 22.54 -17.21
CA GLN A 320 -22.16 21.15 -16.82
C GLN A 320 -20.74 20.82 -17.28
N PRO A 321 -19.92 20.22 -16.41
CA PRO A 321 -18.58 19.76 -16.81
C PRO A 321 -18.69 18.66 -17.87
N VAL A 322 -17.77 18.68 -18.84
CA VAL A 322 -17.60 17.61 -19.81
C VAL A 322 -16.33 16.85 -19.46
N GLU A 323 -16.47 15.60 -19.07
CA GLU A 323 -15.35 14.71 -18.75
C GLU A 323 -14.77 14.12 -20.03
N SER A 324 -13.43 14.06 -20.10
CA SER A 324 -12.70 13.35 -21.14
C SER A 324 -12.24 12.00 -20.60
N THR A 325 -12.72 10.93 -21.21
CA THR A 325 -12.43 9.55 -20.81
C THR A 325 -11.69 8.84 -21.93
N LEU A 326 -10.50 8.30 -21.65
CA LEU A 326 -9.77 7.43 -22.56
C LEU A 326 -10.20 5.98 -22.34
N ILE A 327 -10.52 5.26 -23.43
CA ILE A 327 -11.07 3.92 -23.41
C ILE A 327 -10.21 2.99 -24.26
N PHE A 328 -9.86 1.83 -23.75
CA PHE A 328 -9.18 0.76 -24.48
C PHE A 328 -9.48 -0.62 -23.88
N ALA A 329 -9.24 -1.68 -24.63
CA ALA A 329 -9.54 -3.03 -24.20
C ALA A 329 -8.27 -3.78 -23.73
N ASN A 330 -8.34 -4.43 -22.58
CA ASN A 330 -7.29 -5.32 -22.09
C ASN A 330 -7.41 -6.71 -22.74
N THR A 331 -7.22 -6.78 -24.06
CA THR A 331 -7.28 -8.01 -24.85
C THR A 331 -6.02 -8.17 -25.70
N GLU A 332 -5.75 -9.36 -26.20
CA GLU A 332 -4.64 -9.60 -27.16
C GLU A 332 -4.82 -8.77 -28.43
N GLN A 333 -6.04 -8.67 -28.95
CA GLN A 333 -6.35 -7.81 -30.10
C GLN A 333 -6.12 -6.32 -29.76
N GLY A 334 -6.36 -5.93 -28.50
CA GLY A 334 -6.03 -4.63 -27.93
C GLY A 334 -4.56 -4.45 -27.60
N LYS A 335 -3.67 -5.38 -27.97
CA LYS A 335 -2.21 -5.36 -27.72
C LYS A 335 -1.82 -5.46 -26.25
N LEU A 336 -2.71 -5.87 -25.35
CA LEU A 336 -2.48 -6.07 -23.92
C LEU A 336 -2.66 -7.55 -23.55
N GLY A 337 -3.84 -8.02 -23.22
CA GLY A 337 -4.14 -9.43 -22.98
C GLY A 337 -3.43 -10.03 -21.75
N ARG A 338 -3.27 -9.24 -20.70
CA ARG A 338 -2.63 -9.66 -19.45
C ARG A 338 -3.29 -9.04 -18.22
N PRO A 339 -3.27 -9.70 -17.06
CA PRO A 339 -3.73 -9.06 -15.83
C PRO A 339 -2.95 -7.79 -15.55
N MET A 340 -3.64 -6.72 -15.19
CA MET A 340 -3.04 -5.42 -14.85
C MET A 340 -3.34 -5.11 -13.39
N PRO A 341 -2.31 -4.94 -12.53
CA PRO A 341 -2.51 -4.58 -11.14
C PRO A 341 -3.07 -3.17 -10.98
N ALA A 342 -3.79 -2.93 -9.89
CA ALA A 342 -4.28 -1.59 -9.56
C ALA A 342 -3.12 -0.61 -9.42
N GLY A 343 -3.28 0.60 -9.96
CA GLY A 343 -2.21 1.60 -9.99
C GLY A 343 -2.66 2.96 -10.48
N VAL A 344 -1.67 3.84 -10.68
CA VAL A 344 -1.88 5.18 -11.24
C VAL A 344 -1.43 5.19 -12.69
N VAL A 345 -2.31 5.64 -13.58
CA VAL A 345 -2.01 5.84 -15.01
C VAL A 345 -1.80 7.33 -15.24
N ARG A 346 -0.60 7.70 -15.69
CA ARG A 346 -0.27 9.03 -16.18
C ARG A 346 -0.40 9.05 -17.68
N VAL A 347 -1.30 9.87 -18.18
CA VAL A 347 -1.56 9.99 -19.61
C VAL A 347 -0.80 11.20 -20.17
N PHE A 348 0.01 10.94 -21.17
CA PHE A 348 0.80 11.95 -21.88
C PHE A 348 0.29 12.13 -23.30
N MET A 349 0.28 13.36 -23.77
CA MET A 349 -0.02 13.71 -25.15
C MET A 349 1.17 14.46 -25.78
N PRO A 350 1.47 14.24 -27.07
CA PRO A 350 2.52 14.97 -27.74
C PRO A 350 2.07 16.40 -28.01
N ALA A 351 2.91 17.36 -27.69
CA ALA A 351 2.77 18.74 -28.17
C ALA A 351 3.25 18.88 -29.63
N SER A 352 2.99 20.02 -30.25
CA SER A 352 3.38 20.30 -31.64
C SER A 352 4.89 20.25 -31.88
N ASP A 353 5.69 20.49 -30.86
CA ASP A 353 7.16 20.40 -30.86
C ASP A 353 7.71 19.02 -30.57
N GLY A 354 6.82 18.02 -30.33
CA GLY A 354 7.17 16.65 -29.99
C GLY A 354 7.40 16.42 -28.49
N ALA A 355 7.31 17.44 -27.63
CA ALA A 355 7.37 17.26 -26.18
C ALA A 355 6.15 16.45 -25.69
N LYS A 356 6.36 15.62 -24.66
CA LYS A 356 5.28 14.86 -24.02
C LYS A 356 4.75 15.66 -22.83
N LEU A 357 3.51 16.12 -22.91
CA LEU A 357 2.86 16.87 -21.85
C LEU A 357 1.89 15.96 -21.07
N LEU A 358 1.87 16.08 -19.76
CA LEU A 358 0.92 15.38 -18.91
C LEU A 358 -0.50 15.91 -19.20
N ALA A 359 -1.35 15.06 -19.76
CA ALA A 359 -2.75 15.39 -20.05
C ALA A 359 -3.67 15.09 -18.87
N GLY A 360 -3.29 14.15 -18.01
CA GLY A 360 -4.05 13.80 -16.81
C GLY A 360 -3.52 12.58 -16.11
N GLU A 361 -4.07 12.33 -14.92
CA GLU A 361 -3.84 11.13 -14.12
C GLU A 361 -5.16 10.45 -13.78
N ALA A 362 -5.19 9.12 -13.87
CA ALA A 362 -6.35 8.33 -13.53
C ALA A 362 -5.95 7.13 -12.66
N ARG A 363 -6.89 6.61 -11.88
CA ARG A 363 -6.70 5.36 -11.14
C ARG A 363 -7.21 4.19 -11.97
N LEU A 364 -6.35 3.21 -12.16
CA LEU A 364 -6.70 1.90 -12.71
C LEU A 364 -6.99 0.96 -11.54
N GLY A 365 -8.14 0.30 -11.54
CA GLY A 365 -8.41 -0.85 -10.67
C GLY A 365 -7.63 -2.09 -11.12
N HIS A 366 -7.75 -3.20 -10.39
CA HIS A 366 -7.30 -4.48 -10.93
C HIS A 366 -8.12 -4.79 -12.18
N SER A 367 -7.45 -5.05 -13.29
CA SER A 367 -8.10 -5.35 -14.57
C SER A 367 -7.69 -6.74 -15.07
N ALA A 368 -8.68 -7.60 -15.23
CA ALA A 368 -8.53 -8.91 -15.82
C ALA A 368 -8.38 -8.84 -17.34
N VAL A 369 -7.92 -9.93 -17.95
CA VAL A 369 -7.95 -10.07 -19.41
C VAL A 369 -9.38 -10.05 -19.91
N GLY A 370 -9.64 -9.31 -20.99
CA GLY A 370 -10.97 -9.17 -21.60
C GLY A 370 -11.74 -7.94 -21.15
N GLU A 371 -11.30 -7.21 -20.14
CA GLU A 371 -11.99 -6.02 -19.63
C GLU A 371 -11.74 -4.77 -20.48
N GLU A 372 -12.77 -3.91 -20.56
CA GLU A 372 -12.65 -2.55 -21.06
C GLU A 372 -12.13 -1.63 -19.94
N ILE A 373 -11.07 -0.91 -20.22
CA ILE A 373 -10.47 0.07 -19.31
C ILE A 373 -10.95 1.47 -19.68
N ARG A 374 -11.46 2.20 -18.71
CA ARG A 374 -11.98 3.56 -18.85
C ARG A 374 -11.25 4.48 -17.88
N LEU A 375 -10.49 5.42 -18.41
CA LEU A 375 -9.66 6.36 -17.64
C LEU A 375 -10.20 7.77 -17.81
N VAL A 376 -10.78 8.34 -16.77
CA VAL A 376 -11.15 9.77 -16.76
C VAL A 376 -9.87 10.58 -16.59
N ILE A 377 -9.44 11.24 -17.65
CA ILE A 377 -8.16 11.96 -17.71
C ILE A 377 -8.29 13.46 -17.41
N GLY A 378 -9.51 14.00 -17.41
CA GLY A 378 -9.74 15.40 -17.08
C GLY A 378 -11.09 15.90 -17.60
N ARG A 379 -11.18 17.22 -17.72
CA ARG A 379 -12.34 17.90 -18.30
C ARG A 379 -11.98 18.51 -19.63
N SER A 380 -12.90 18.44 -20.60
CA SER A 380 -12.76 19.10 -21.87
C SER A 380 -12.77 20.63 -21.67
N PHE A 381 -11.85 21.31 -22.31
CA PHE A 381 -11.85 22.77 -22.38
C PHE A 381 -12.68 23.28 -23.58
N ASP A 382 -12.63 22.56 -24.69
CA ASP A 382 -13.23 22.99 -25.96
C ASP A 382 -14.72 22.66 -26.05
N VAL A 383 -15.18 21.59 -25.37
CA VAL A 383 -16.59 21.21 -25.41
C VAL A 383 -17.27 21.62 -24.11
N ASN A 384 -18.34 22.40 -24.26
CA ASN A 384 -19.12 22.95 -23.16
C ASN A 384 -20.59 22.50 -23.27
N VAL A 385 -21.20 22.17 -22.13
CA VAL A 385 -22.60 21.80 -22.02
C VAL A 385 -23.32 22.79 -21.11
N GLU A 386 -24.31 23.46 -21.65
CA GLU A 386 -25.22 24.33 -20.93
C GLU A 386 -26.60 23.69 -20.84
N ARG A 387 -27.23 23.80 -19.72
CA ARG A 387 -28.53 23.20 -19.44
C ARG A 387 -29.49 24.24 -18.86
N VAL A 388 -30.71 24.27 -19.37
CA VAL A 388 -31.76 25.21 -18.96
C VAL A 388 -33.04 24.42 -18.71
N GLN A 389 -33.69 24.66 -17.58
CA GLN A 389 -35.03 24.17 -17.35
C GLN A 389 -36.03 25.07 -18.07
N THR A 390 -36.68 24.58 -19.13
CA THR A 390 -37.59 25.36 -19.99
C THR A 390 -39.00 25.42 -19.44
N SER A 391 -39.42 24.37 -18.68
CA SER A 391 -40.73 24.34 -18.04
C SER A 391 -40.68 23.56 -16.72
N PHE A 392 -41.57 23.93 -15.80
CA PHE A 392 -41.85 23.20 -14.58
C PHE A 392 -43.33 23.34 -14.26
N GLN A 393 -44.05 22.23 -14.24
CA GLN A 393 -45.46 22.18 -13.90
C GLN A 393 -45.73 21.10 -12.87
N ARG A 394 -46.32 21.43 -11.73
CA ARG A 394 -46.84 20.45 -10.77
C ARG A 394 -48.23 19.96 -11.25
N ILE A 395 -48.34 18.67 -11.57
CA ILE A 395 -49.58 18.08 -12.13
C ILE A 395 -50.47 17.56 -10.99
N GLY A 396 -49.89 17.19 -9.85
CA GLY A 396 -50.61 16.64 -8.71
C GLY A 396 -49.87 16.81 -7.40
N LYS A 397 -50.32 16.12 -6.34
CA LYS A 397 -49.63 16.15 -5.02
C LYS A 397 -48.25 15.49 -5.14
N ASN A 398 -48.15 14.43 -5.93
CA ASN A 398 -46.96 13.57 -6.04
C ASN A 398 -46.44 13.47 -7.47
N SER A 399 -46.72 14.43 -8.36
CA SER A 399 -46.23 14.41 -9.74
C SER A 399 -45.91 15.79 -10.27
N ALA A 400 -44.85 15.88 -11.05
CA ALA A 400 -44.43 17.10 -11.74
C ALA A 400 -43.85 16.79 -13.13
N GLU A 401 -44.09 17.70 -14.06
CA GLU A 401 -43.48 17.71 -15.40
C GLU A 401 -42.41 18.76 -15.49
N VAL A 402 -41.27 18.37 -16.05
CA VAL A 402 -40.08 19.22 -16.16
C VAL A 402 -39.55 19.12 -17.56
N GLY A 403 -39.47 20.28 -18.24
CA GLY A 403 -38.84 20.40 -19.55
C GLY A 403 -37.41 20.88 -19.43
N TRP A 404 -36.54 20.30 -20.24
CA TRP A 404 -35.14 20.63 -20.32
C TRP A 404 -34.69 20.94 -21.73
N GLN A 405 -33.81 21.93 -21.85
CA GLN A 405 -32.98 22.17 -23.03
C GLN A 405 -31.52 22.06 -22.66
N ILE A 406 -30.79 21.21 -23.40
CA ILE A 406 -29.35 21.03 -23.25
C ILE A 406 -28.69 21.56 -24.54
N THR A 407 -27.71 22.40 -24.42
CA THR A 407 -26.94 22.96 -25.54
C THR A 407 -25.50 22.50 -25.42
N VAL A 408 -25.01 21.77 -26.41
CA VAL A 408 -23.62 21.32 -26.53
C VAL A 408 -22.91 22.18 -27.52
N ARG A 409 -21.85 22.92 -27.11
CA ARG A 409 -21.00 23.73 -27.95
C ARG A 409 -19.63 23.07 -28.07
N ASN A 410 -19.18 22.88 -29.30
CA ASN A 410 -17.88 22.34 -29.64
C ASN A 410 -16.97 23.45 -30.18
N GLY A 411 -16.06 23.96 -29.38
CA GLY A 411 -15.07 24.97 -29.75
C GLY A 411 -13.83 24.41 -30.45
N SER A 412 -13.73 23.06 -30.60
CA SER A 412 -12.59 22.47 -31.33
C SER A 412 -12.79 22.59 -32.86
N ALA A 413 -11.71 22.40 -33.60
CA ALA A 413 -11.75 22.43 -35.08
C ALA A 413 -12.36 21.18 -35.74
N GLU A 414 -12.60 20.11 -34.95
CA GLU A 414 -13.09 18.84 -35.46
C GLU A 414 -14.43 18.46 -34.81
N SER A 415 -15.25 17.69 -35.54
CA SER A 415 -16.45 17.10 -34.93
C SER A 415 -16.13 16.18 -33.77
N ARG A 416 -16.98 16.19 -32.74
CA ARG A 416 -16.79 15.42 -31.54
C ARG A 416 -18.06 14.62 -31.19
N ASP A 417 -17.90 13.37 -30.77
CA ASP A 417 -18.98 12.61 -30.14
C ASP A 417 -19.12 13.05 -28.69
N VAL A 418 -20.34 13.37 -28.26
CA VAL A 418 -20.62 13.79 -26.87
C VAL A 418 -21.77 12.98 -26.32
N ARG A 419 -21.55 12.37 -25.16
CA ARG A 419 -22.54 11.60 -24.42
C ARG A 419 -23.11 12.43 -23.28
N LEU A 420 -24.42 12.56 -23.23
CA LEU A 420 -25.13 13.24 -22.15
C LEU A 420 -25.85 12.20 -21.31
N GLN A 421 -25.63 12.17 -19.99
CA GLN A 421 -26.27 11.25 -19.08
C GLN A 421 -27.08 12.02 -18.04
N ASP A 422 -28.37 11.77 -17.93
CA ASP A 422 -29.24 12.33 -16.90
C ASP A 422 -29.70 11.26 -15.91
N SER A 423 -29.36 11.42 -14.64
CA SER A 423 -29.88 10.60 -13.57
C SER A 423 -31.20 11.16 -13.07
N LEU A 424 -32.28 10.41 -13.24
CA LEU A 424 -33.65 10.81 -12.94
C LEU A 424 -34.10 10.31 -11.57
N SER A 425 -34.67 11.18 -10.74
CA SER A 425 -35.16 10.82 -9.42
C SER A 425 -36.49 10.08 -9.45
N GLY A 426 -36.67 9.08 -8.60
CA GLY A 426 -37.94 8.41 -8.36
C GLY A 426 -38.46 7.63 -9.56
N GLN A 427 -39.78 7.53 -9.71
CA GLN A 427 -40.39 7.00 -10.92
C GLN A 427 -40.51 8.12 -11.95
N TRP A 428 -40.18 7.79 -13.19
CA TRP A 428 -40.17 8.77 -14.27
C TRP A 428 -40.67 8.22 -15.61
N THR A 429 -41.16 9.11 -16.45
CA THR A 429 -41.56 8.83 -17.81
C THR A 429 -41.14 9.99 -18.69
N ILE A 430 -40.42 9.72 -19.80
CA ILE A 430 -40.15 10.72 -20.82
C ILE A 430 -41.41 10.91 -21.65
N LEU A 431 -41.95 12.12 -21.63
CA LEU A 431 -43.17 12.48 -22.40
C LEU A 431 -42.83 12.87 -23.84
N ASN A 432 -41.72 13.54 -24.04
CA ASN A 432 -41.24 13.97 -25.35
C ASN A 432 -39.71 14.11 -25.31
N ALA A 433 -39.07 13.79 -26.42
CA ALA A 433 -37.66 14.07 -26.69
C ALA A 433 -37.48 14.31 -28.20
N ASP A 434 -36.74 15.36 -28.58
CA ASP A 434 -36.42 15.64 -29.98
C ASP A 434 -35.20 14.84 -30.49
N THR A 435 -34.47 14.24 -29.58
CA THR A 435 -33.28 13.42 -29.84
C THR A 435 -33.49 12.02 -29.26
N PRO A 436 -33.17 10.94 -30.01
CA PRO A 436 -33.24 9.57 -29.48
C PRO A 436 -32.43 9.42 -28.19
N TYR A 437 -33.00 8.72 -27.21
CA TYR A 437 -32.35 8.39 -25.95
C TYR A 437 -32.40 6.88 -25.69
N THR A 438 -31.51 6.43 -24.84
CA THR A 438 -31.48 5.04 -24.32
C THR A 438 -31.66 5.09 -22.81
N ALA A 439 -32.54 4.27 -22.26
CA ALA A 439 -32.58 4.00 -20.82
C ALA A 439 -31.42 3.06 -20.48
N LYS A 440 -30.43 3.57 -19.80
CA LYS A 440 -29.24 2.79 -19.41
C LYS A 440 -29.53 1.87 -18.23
N ASP A 441 -30.32 2.34 -17.31
CA ASP A 441 -30.82 1.64 -16.12
C ASP A 441 -32.14 2.26 -15.66
N ALA A 442 -32.67 1.80 -14.51
CA ALA A 442 -33.93 2.29 -13.97
C ALA A 442 -33.94 3.79 -13.61
N GLY A 443 -32.81 4.43 -13.46
CA GLY A 443 -32.66 5.81 -13.03
C GLY A 443 -31.88 6.70 -14.00
N THR A 444 -31.41 6.18 -15.16
CA THR A 444 -30.50 6.95 -16.01
C THR A 444 -30.91 6.86 -17.49
N ILE A 445 -31.04 8.01 -18.13
CA ILE A 445 -31.17 8.11 -19.59
C ILE A 445 -29.88 8.67 -20.20
N GLU A 446 -29.61 8.29 -21.44
CA GLU A 446 -28.42 8.66 -22.19
C GLU A 446 -28.79 9.14 -23.57
N PHE A 447 -28.27 10.32 -23.98
CA PHE A 447 -28.30 10.84 -25.35
C PHE A 447 -26.88 10.72 -25.93
N ASP A 448 -26.73 10.00 -27.02
CA ASP A 448 -25.45 9.80 -27.71
C ASP A 448 -25.40 10.69 -28.95
N LEU A 449 -24.81 11.88 -28.78
CA LEU A 449 -24.70 12.89 -29.84
C LEU A 449 -23.48 12.59 -30.69
N LYS A 450 -23.70 12.10 -31.91
CA LYS A 450 -22.66 11.87 -32.89
C LYS A 450 -22.35 13.12 -33.69
N ASP A 451 -21.06 13.24 -34.07
CA ASP A 451 -20.55 14.26 -34.99
C ASP A 451 -21.00 15.67 -34.65
N VAL A 452 -20.91 16.05 -33.37
CA VAL A 452 -21.17 17.45 -32.97
C VAL A 452 -20.16 18.35 -33.65
N ALA A 453 -20.61 19.06 -34.69
CA ALA A 453 -19.76 19.91 -35.50
C ALA A 453 -19.15 21.08 -34.69
N PRO A 454 -18.03 21.66 -35.14
CA PRO A 454 -17.52 22.90 -34.59
C PRO A 454 -18.60 24.00 -34.53
N SER A 455 -18.75 24.63 -33.37
CA SER A 455 -19.76 25.68 -33.15
C SER A 455 -19.29 27.01 -33.77
N ALA A 456 -19.87 27.38 -34.87
CA ALA A 456 -19.70 28.71 -35.42
C ALA A 456 -20.59 29.71 -34.66
N ASP A 457 -20.10 30.92 -34.42
CA ASP A 457 -20.85 32.05 -33.83
C ASP A 457 -21.56 31.76 -32.50
N GLY A 458 -21.10 30.77 -31.76
CA GLY A 458 -21.66 30.41 -30.46
C GLY A 458 -22.92 29.54 -30.51
N GLU A 459 -23.38 29.14 -31.70
CA GLU A 459 -24.44 28.15 -31.86
C GLU A 459 -23.96 26.75 -31.39
N GLY A 460 -24.88 25.96 -30.86
CA GLY A 460 -24.60 24.58 -30.37
C GLY A 460 -25.68 23.63 -30.76
N LYS A 461 -25.38 22.33 -30.72
CA LYS A 461 -26.37 21.27 -30.90
C LYS A 461 -27.26 21.22 -29.67
N THR A 462 -28.58 21.32 -29.87
CA THR A 462 -29.57 21.27 -28.77
C THR A 462 -30.25 19.93 -28.67
N VAL A 463 -30.57 19.56 -27.44
CA VAL A 463 -31.43 18.41 -27.05
C VAL A 463 -32.54 18.93 -26.15
N ASN A 464 -33.80 18.73 -26.58
CA ASN A 464 -34.95 19.09 -25.77
C ASN A 464 -35.74 17.82 -25.37
N TYR A 465 -36.06 17.74 -24.08
CA TYR A 465 -36.93 16.63 -23.57
C TYR A 465 -37.78 17.10 -22.41
N THR A 466 -38.90 16.39 -22.21
CA THR A 466 -39.79 16.62 -21.07
C THR A 466 -39.95 15.30 -20.32
N VAL A 467 -39.75 15.34 -19.01
CA VAL A 467 -39.87 14.21 -18.11
C VAL A 467 -40.96 14.48 -17.07
N ARG A 468 -41.82 13.48 -16.86
CA ARG A 468 -42.76 13.41 -15.72
C ARG A 468 -42.14 12.59 -14.63
N PHE A 469 -42.15 13.14 -13.44
CA PHE A 469 -41.73 12.50 -12.20
C PHE A 469 -42.97 12.12 -11.35
N GLU A 470 -42.92 10.95 -10.73
CA GLU A 470 -43.87 10.48 -9.73
C GLU A 470 -43.08 10.20 -8.43
N TYR A 471 -43.53 10.79 -7.28
CA TYR A 471 -42.77 10.73 -6.03
C TYR A 471 -43.65 10.74 -4.78
#